data_349ffce2b9c6f0277a5e9652edf2500f
#
_entry.id   349ffce2b9c6f0277a5e9652edf2500f
#
_cell.length_a   1.000
_cell.length_b   1.000
_cell.length_c   1.000
_cell.angle_alpha   90.00
_cell.angle_beta   90.00
_cell.angle_gamma   90.00
#
_symmetry.space_group_name_H-M   'P 1'
#
loop_
_entity.id
_entity.type
_entity.pdbx_description
1 polymer ?
#
loop_
_entity_poly.entity_id
_entity_poly.type
_entity_poly.pdbx_seq_one_letter_code
_entity_poly.pdbx_strand_id
1 'polypeptide(L)' 'MTIKDLRENDTFFMEGLTPSGKVKESLAKLIRYEGMDKYIIETGGITMIAYGDDKVRKTPGINDIQGLYR' A
#
# COMPACT_ATOMS: atom_id res chain seq x y z
N MET A 1 7.33 -7.84 2.02
CA MET A 1 6.57 -7.02 2.98
C MET A 1 5.09 -7.23 2.77
N THR A 2 4.33 -7.26 3.83
CA THR A 2 2.89 -7.38 3.80
C THR A 2 2.24 -6.18 4.49
N ILE A 3 0.93 -6.03 4.34
CA ILE A 3 0.20 -4.90 4.93
C ILE A 3 0.37 -4.84 6.45
N LYS A 4 0.42 -5.99 7.12
CA LYS A 4 0.59 -6.01 8.58
C LYS A 4 1.91 -5.43 9.07
N ASP A 5 2.88 -5.24 8.17
CA ASP A 5 4.17 -4.62 8.50
C ASP A 5 4.12 -3.09 8.43
N LEU A 6 3.00 -2.53 7.98
CA LEU A 6 2.82 -1.09 7.79
C LEU A 6 2.15 -0.46 9.01
N ARG A 7 2.26 0.86 9.10
CA ARG A 7 1.61 1.66 10.14
C ARG A 7 0.55 2.55 9.52
N GLU A 8 -0.33 3.09 10.36
CA GLU A 8 -1.32 4.07 9.91
C GLU A 8 -0.64 5.22 9.17
N ASN A 9 -1.26 5.64 8.08
CA ASN A 9 -0.80 6.71 7.20
C ASN A 9 0.42 6.36 6.34
N ASP A 10 0.95 5.15 6.43
CA ASP A 10 1.99 4.71 5.51
C ASP A 10 1.43 4.60 4.10
N THR A 11 2.22 5.04 3.12
CA THR A 11 1.90 4.84 1.71
C THR A 11 2.67 3.63 1.20
N PHE A 12 2.07 2.93 0.24
CA PHE A 12 2.65 1.71 -0.29
C PHE A 12 2.08 1.41 -1.67
N PHE A 13 2.74 0.49 -2.39
CA PHE A 13 2.25 0.01 -3.66
C PHE A 13 1.62 -1.36 -3.48
N MET A 14 0.41 -1.53 -3.99
CA MET A 14 -0.25 -2.83 -4.09
C MET A 14 -0.10 -3.36 -5.50
N GLU A 15 0.18 -4.65 -5.62
CA GLU A 15 0.17 -5.34 -6.91
C GLU A 15 -1.23 -5.89 -7.17
N GLY A 16 -1.71 -5.69 -8.39
CA GLY A 16 -2.98 -6.24 -8.84
C GLY A 16 -2.86 -6.70 -10.27
N LEU A 17 -3.72 -7.64 -10.66
CA LEU A 17 -3.79 -8.11 -12.04
C LEU A 17 -4.86 -7.33 -12.78
N THR A 18 -4.53 -6.84 -13.97
CA THR A 18 -5.51 -6.25 -14.87
C THR A 18 -6.26 -7.37 -15.60
N PRO A 19 -7.42 -7.08 -16.22
CA PRO A 19 -8.13 -8.08 -17.03
C PRO A 19 -7.30 -8.67 -18.15
N SER A 20 -6.27 -7.97 -18.62
CA SER A 20 -5.36 -8.48 -19.65
C SER A 20 -4.25 -9.37 -19.10
N GLY A 21 -4.25 -9.63 -17.78
CA GLY A 21 -3.26 -10.48 -17.12
C GLY A 21 -1.95 -9.80 -16.79
N LYS A 22 -1.84 -8.50 -16.99
CA LYS A 22 -0.65 -7.74 -16.63
C LYS A 22 -0.70 -7.32 -15.16
N VAL A 23 0.45 -7.35 -14.51
CA VAL A 23 0.59 -6.84 -13.14
C VAL A 23 0.60 -5.31 -13.18
N LYS A 24 -0.22 -4.69 -12.35
CA LYS A 24 -0.28 -3.23 -12.21
C LYS A 24 -0.09 -2.87 -10.75
N GLU A 25 0.84 -1.96 -10.49
CA GLU A 25 1.02 -1.40 -9.15
C GLU A 25 0.11 -0.19 -8.97
N SER A 26 -0.55 -0.12 -7.82
CA SER A 26 -1.39 1.02 -7.45
C SER A 26 -0.90 1.61 -6.14
N LEU A 27 -0.78 2.94 -6.10
CA LEU A 27 -0.41 3.63 -4.88
C LEU A 27 -1.59 3.65 -3.92
N ALA A 28 -1.34 3.26 -2.68
CA ALA A 28 -2.37 3.21 -1.64
C ALA A 28 -1.83 3.79 -0.33
N LYS A 29 -2.74 4.09 0.57
CA LYS A 29 -2.42 4.60 1.90
C LYS A 29 -3.15 3.75 2.94
N LEU A 30 -2.45 3.33 3.98
CA LEU A 30 -3.06 2.60 5.09
C LEU A 30 -3.79 3.59 6.00
N ILE A 31 -5.10 3.42 6.14
CA ILE A 31 -5.92 4.30 6.96
C ILE A 31 -5.95 3.81 8.40
N ARG A 32 -6.35 2.55 8.60
CA ARG A 32 -6.43 1.98 9.95
C ARG A 32 -6.59 0.47 9.92
N TYR A 33 -6.33 -0.15 11.07
CA TYR A 33 -6.60 -1.56 11.29
C TYR A 33 -8.04 -1.74 11.80
N GLU A 34 -8.78 -2.64 11.19
CA GLU A 34 -10.18 -2.91 11.58
C GLU A 34 -10.35 -4.13 12.48
N GLY A 35 -9.31 -4.89 12.71
CA GLY A 35 -9.38 -6.15 13.45
C GLY A 35 -9.59 -7.34 12.51
N MET A 36 -9.40 -8.54 13.02
CA MET A 36 -9.57 -9.78 12.27
C MET A 36 -8.75 -9.83 10.98
N ASP A 37 -7.52 -9.31 11.05
CA ASP A 37 -6.59 -9.26 9.91
C ASP A 37 -7.07 -8.37 8.75
N LYS A 38 -8.01 -7.46 9.02
CA LYS A 38 -8.56 -6.53 8.02
C LYS A 38 -8.01 -5.14 8.23
N TYR A 39 -7.66 -4.49 7.13
CA TYR A 39 -7.12 -3.13 7.13
C TYR A 39 -7.91 -2.28 6.15
N ILE A 40 -8.21 -1.04 6.54
CA ILE A 40 -8.83 -0.07 5.64
C ILE A 40 -7.71 0.67 4.93
N ILE A 41 -7.75 0.66 3.61
CA ILE A 41 -6.80 1.36 2.76
C ILE A 41 -7.54 2.30 1.81
N GLU A 42 -6.83 3.30 1.32
CA GLU A 42 -7.34 4.21 0.31
C GLU A 42 -6.45 4.13 -0.93
N THR A 43 -7.08 3.96 -2.09
CA THR A 43 -6.38 3.94 -3.37
C THR A 43 -7.29 4.54 -4.43
N GLY A 44 -6.75 5.48 -5.23
CA GLY A 44 -7.52 6.12 -6.29
C GLY A 44 -8.76 6.87 -5.81
N GLY A 45 -8.76 7.39 -4.57
CA GLY A 45 -9.90 8.08 -3.99
C GLY A 45 -10.99 7.15 -3.45
N ILE A 46 -10.73 5.85 -3.44
CA ILE A 46 -11.68 4.83 -2.97
C ILE A 46 -11.10 4.15 -1.75
N THR A 47 -11.94 3.93 -0.73
CA THR A 47 -11.55 3.12 0.43
C THR A 47 -11.91 1.66 0.18
N MET A 48 -10.99 0.77 0.58
CA MET A 48 -11.13 -0.66 0.39
C MET A 48 -10.66 -1.41 1.62
N ILE A 49 -11.04 -2.68 1.71
CA ILE A 49 -10.53 -3.58 2.74
C ILE A 49 -9.41 -4.41 2.14
N ALA A 50 -8.27 -4.45 2.84
CA ALA A 50 -7.17 -5.33 2.51
C ALA A 50 -6.88 -6.24 3.70
N TYR A 51 -6.12 -7.31 3.47
CA TYR A 51 -5.82 -8.29 4.51
C TYR A 51 -4.34 -8.24 4.85
N GLY A 52 -4.01 -8.63 6.09
CA GLY A 52 -2.65 -8.55 6.60
C GLY A 52 -1.61 -9.31 5.77
N ASP A 53 -2.03 -10.36 5.08
CA ASP A 53 -1.12 -11.16 4.25
C ASP A 53 -0.94 -10.63 2.82
N ASP A 54 -1.66 -9.58 2.46
CA ASP A 54 -1.51 -8.99 1.13
C ASP A 54 -0.11 -8.43 0.95
N LYS A 55 0.54 -8.81 -0.14
CA LYS A 55 1.89 -8.37 -0.44
C LYS A 55 1.89 -6.93 -0.93
N VAL A 56 2.79 -6.14 -0.39
CA VAL A 56 2.90 -4.73 -0.71
C VAL A 56 4.37 -4.34 -0.80
N ARG A 57 4.63 -3.19 -1.41
CA ARG A 57 5.95 -2.59 -1.45
C ARG A 57 5.85 -1.18 -0.92
N LYS A 58 6.67 -0.87 0.09
CA LYS A 58 6.65 0.46 0.70
C LYS A 58 7.20 1.50 -0.27
N THR A 59 6.55 2.67 -0.31
CA THR A 59 7.05 3.78 -1.12
C THR A 59 8.30 4.37 -0.47
N PRO A 60 9.20 4.99 -1.28
CA PRO A 60 10.33 5.72 -0.71
C PRO A 60 9.84 6.85 0.19
N GLY A 61 10.48 7.03 1.33
CA GLY A 61 10.21 8.17 2.20
C GLY A 61 10.76 9.47 1.63
N ILE A 62 10.33 10.59 2.20
CA ILE A 62 10.79 11.92 1.78
C ILE A 62 12.31 12.02 1.90
N ASN A 63 12.88 11.44 2.95
CA ASN A 63 14.33 11.47 3.13
C ASN A 63 15.08 10.77 2.03
N ASP A 64 14.54 9.66 1.52
CA ASP A 64 15.14 8.94 0.41
C ASP A 64 15.11 9.78 -0.87
N ILE A 65 14.00 10.48 -1.10
CA ILE A 65 13.85 11.36 -2.25
C ILE A 65 14.84 12.53 -2.16
N GLN A 66 14.97 13.12 -0.99
CA GLN A 66 15.92 14.22 -0.79
C GLN A 66 17.36 13.76 -1.01
N GLY A 67 17.69 12.53 -0.64
CA GLY A 67 18.98 11.96 -0.89
C GLY A 67 19.32 11.86 -2.38
N LEU A 68 18.32 11.64 -3.21
CA LEU A 68 18.50 11.53 -4.67
C LEU A 68 18.79 12.88 -5.35
N TYR A 69 18.39 13.97 -4.73
CA TYR A 69 18.53 15.32 -5.31
C TYR A 69 19.75 16.09 -4.80
N ARG A 70 20.58 15.47 -4.02
CA ARG A 70 21.79 16.10 -3.52
C ARG A 70 22.98 15.90 -4.43
#